data_13fcf84dd423da57a7208cadbac0c9ba
#
_entry.id   13fcf84dd423da57a7208cadbac0c9ba
#
_cell.length_a   1.000
_cell.length_b   1.000
_cell.length_c   1.000
_cell.angle_alpha   90.00
_cell.angle_beta   90.00
_cell.angle_gamma   90.00
#
_symmetry.space_group_name_H-M   'P 1'
#
loop_
_entity.id
_entity.type
_entity.pdbx_description
1 polymer ?
#
loop_
_entity_poly.entity_id
_entity_poly.type
_entity_poly.pdbx_seq_one_letter_code
_entity_poly.pdbx_strand_id
1 'polypeptide(L)'
;EVFAEMGDVLAAGGAWVPGRAIPDYSPKQESAHDAPVLSTENLSFGRGAALGVGINLDFYPGEVTALMGPNGAGKSTLALTLAGLLKPIAGKVLIADNLKPAHAGREPIDWKSKELLGRIGMVFQEPEHQFAANFVRDEVSIGPKSMGQSQDEAYQTADRMLEQMNLTRFAKANPYTLSGGEKRRLSVASMLAAAPKVLVMDEPTFGQDFTTWTEMVRLIAGARDAGCSIIMVTHDEPLIEALGARRILVSEGE
;
A
#
# COMPACT_ATOMS: atom_id res chain seq x y z
N GLU A 1 27.56 -12.61 20.40
CA GLU A 1 27.38 -13.66 21.43
C GLU A 1 25.89 -13.92 21.70
N VAL A 2 25.09 -12.91 22.11
CA VAL A 2 23.64 -13.04 22.42
C VAL A 2 22.86 -13.68 21.27
N PHE A 3 23.13 -13.31 20.02
CA PHE A 3 22.44 -13.88 18.85
C PHE A 3 22.88 -15.33 18.56
N ALA A 4 24.07 -15.73 18.98
CA ALA A 4 24.53 -17.12 18.83
C ALA A 4 23.95 -18.05 19.91
N GLU A 5 23.70 -17.52 21.11
CA GLU A 5 23.21 -18.31 22.26
C GLU A 5 21.68 -18.30 22.38
N MET A 6 21.03 -17.20 21.96
CA MET A 6 19.58 -16.99 22.10
C MET A 6 18.85 -16.79 20.76
N GLY A 7 19.53 -16.98 19.64
CA GLY A 7 18.96 -16.71 18.31
C GLY A 7 17.63 -17.41 18.05
N ASP A 8 17.53 -18.70 18.41
CA ASP A 8 16.30 -19.47 18.23
C ASP A 8 15.14 -18.97 19.11
N VAL A 9 15.45 -18.57 20.35
CA VAL A 9 14.44 -18.04 21.29
C VAL A 9 13.94 -16.67 20.82
N LEU A 10 14.84 -15.80 20.38
CA LEU A 10 14.52 -14.50 19.82
C LEU A 10 13.71 -14.62 18.51
N ALA A 11 14.12 -15.55 17.64
CA ALA A 11 13.40 -15.85 16.40
C ALA A 11 11.99 -16.38 16.67
N ALA A 12 11.82 -17.27 17.64
CA ALA A 12 10.52 -17.78 18.06
C ALA A 12 9.61 -16.66 18.63
N GLY A 13 10.21 -15.64 19.26
CA GLY A 13 9.53 -14.43 19.73
C GLY A 13 9.23 -13.40 18.64
N GLY A 14 9.53 -13.70 17.37
CA GLY A 14 9.26 -12.79 16.24
C GLY A 14 10.36 -11.77 15.96
N ALA A 15 11.48 -11.79 16.67
CA ALA A 15 12.55 -10.83 16.45
C ALA A 15 13.28 -11.03 15.11
N TRP A 16 13.81 -9.95 14.58
CA TRP A 16 14.76 -9.99 13.49
C TRP A 16 16.09 -10.54 13.99
N VAL A 17 16.53 -11.68 13.43
CA VAL A 17 17.81 -12.30 13.77
C VAL A 17 18.65 -12.49 12.50
N PRO A 18 19.98 -12.32 12.57
CA PRO A 18 20.86 -12.53 11.42
C PRO A 18 20.73 -13.96 10.86
N GLY A 19 20.66 -14.07 9.53
CA GLY A 19 20.58 -15.38 8.85
C GLY A 19 19.19 -16.00 8.82
N ARG A 20 18.14 -15.33 9.32
CA ARG A 20 16.77 -15.80 9.16
C ARG A 20 16.34 -15.71 7.69
N ALA A 21 15.85 -16.83 7.15
CA ALA A 21 15.40 -16.89 5.77
C ALA A 21 14.19 -15.97 5.56
N ILE A 22 14.25 -15.12 4.54
CA ILE A 22 13.15 -14.29 4.10
C ILE A 22 12.26 -15.15 3.20
N PRO A 23 10.92 -15.21 3.45
CA PRO A 23 10.01 -15.93 2.57
C PRO A 23 10.00 -15.29 1.18
N ASP A 24 10.04 -16.13 0.15
CA ASP A 24 9.93 -15.70 -1.25
C ASP A 24 8.46 -15.74 -1.67
N TYR A 25 7.89 -14.57 -1.96
CA TYR A 25 6.56 -14.36 -2.51
C TYR A 25 6.64 -13.75 -3.92
N SER A 26 7.78 -13.85 -4.60
CA SER A 26 7.93 -13.35 -5.97
C SER A 26 6.90 -13.98 -6.91
N PRO A 27 6.44 -13.26 -7.95
CA PRO A 27 5.51 -13.81 -8.93
C PRO A 27 6.08 -15.07 -9.57
N LYS A 28 5.30 -16.15 -9.61
CA LYS A 28 5.73 -17.42 -10.21
C LYS A 28 5.77 -17.41 -11.74
N GLN A 29 5.14 -16.43 -12.36
CA GLN A 29 5.14 -16.19 -13.82
C GLN A 29 5.28 -14.69 -14.06
N GLU A 30 6.09 -14.32 -15.06
CA GLU A 30 6.04 -12.95 -15.58
C GLU A 30 4.66 -12.74 -16.21
N SER A 31 3.90 -11.83 -15.65
CA SER A 31 2.61 -11.44 -16.21
C SER A 31 2.89 -10.71 -17.52
N ALA A 32 2.47 -11.26 -18.65
CA ALA A 32 2.40 -10.50 -19.88
C ALA A 32 1.31 -9.43 -19.70
N HIS A 33 1.72 -8.19 -19.51
CA HIS A 33 0.79 -7.08 -19.32
C HIS A 33 0.56 -6.40 -20.67
N ASP A 34 -0.66 -6.50 -21.19
CA ASP A 34 -1.03 -5.85 -22.45
C ASP A 34 -1.25 -4.33 -22.29
N ALA A 35 -1.64 -3.86 -21.12
CA ALA A 35 -1.90 -2.46 -20.86
C ALA A 35 -1.68 -2.06 -19.39
N PRO A 36 -1.15 -0.84 -19.11
CA PRO A 36 -1.01 -0.34 -17.76
C PRO A 36 -2.38 -0.03 -17.12
N VAL A 37 -2.48 -0.27 -15.80
CA VAL A 37 -3.65 0.12 -15.00
C VAL A 37 -3.59 1.58 -14.56
N LEU A 38 -2.38 2.09 -14.35
CA LEU A 38 -2.07 3.49 -14.05
C LEU A 38 -0.85 3.91 -14.85
N SER A 39 -0.87 5.11 -15.42
CA SER A 39 0.26 5.67 -16.17
C SER A 39 0.45 7.15 -15.87
N THR A 40 1.63 7.67 -16.19
CA THR A 40 1.91 9.11 -16.13
C THR A 40 2.34 9.62 -17.50
N GLU A 41 1.89 10.82 -17.84
CA GLU A 41 2.26 11.51 -19.10
C GLU A 41 2.91 12.86 -18.77
N ASN A 42 4.21 12.99 -19.05
CA ASN A 42 5.02 14.18 -18.79
C ASN A 42 4.79 14.77 -17.38
N LEU A 43 4.68 13.88 -16.38
CA LEU A 43 4.30 14.25 -15.03
C LEU A 43 5.39 15.11 -14.38
N SER A 44 4.99 16.28 -13.88
CA SER A 44 5.80 17.07 -12.94
C SER A 44 5.06 17.14 -11.61
N PHE A 45 5.76 16.81 -10.53
CA PHE A 45 5.16 16.74 -9.20
C PHE A 45 6.00 17.51 -8.16
N GLY A 46 5.37 17.98 -7.10
CA GLY A 46 5.99 18.75 -6.03
C GLY A 46 4.97 19.49 -5.18
N ARG A 47 5.45 20.20 -4.17
CA ARG A 47 4.63 21.11 -3.33
C ARG A 47 5.19 22.52 -3.46
N GLY A 48 4.73 23.28 -4.46
CA GLY A 48 5.25 24.60 -4.79
C GLY A 48 6.40 24.55 -5.79
N ALA A 49 7.55 24.01 -5.43
CA ALA A 49 8.63 23.71 -6.38
C ALA A 49 8.49 22.30 -6.93
N ALA A 50 8.93 22.07 -8.17
CA ALA A 50 8.98 20.75 -8.77
C ALA A 50 10.11 19.92 -8.13
N LEU A 51 9.78 18.69 -7.73
CA LEU A 51 10.73 17.68 -7.24
C LEU A 51 11.09 16.67 -8.34
N GLY A 52 10.22 16.48 -9.32
CA GLY A 52 10.47 15.72 -10.53
C GLY A 52 9.73 16.33 -11.71
N VAL A 53 10.28 16.18 -12.91
CA VAL A 53 9.79 16.84 -14.14
C VAL A 53 9.78 15.86 -15.32
N GLY A 54 8.69 15.86 -16.09
CA GLY A 54 8.61 15.12 -17.37
C GLY A 54 8.58 13.59 -17.23
N ILE A 55 8.11 13.07 -16.09
CA ILE A 55 8.18 11.65 -15.76
C ILE A 55 7.08 10.87 -16.50
N ASN A 56 7.48 9.77 -17.15
CA ASN A 56 6.60 8.85 -17.82
C ASN A 56 6.80 7.45 -17.21
N LEU A 57 5.78 6.94 -16.52
CA LEU A 57 5.79 5.65 -15.82
C LEU A 57 4.53 4.89 -16.15
N ASP A 58 4.66 3.57 -16.26
CA ASP A 58 3.56 2.64 -16.41
C ASP A 58 3.55 1.64 -15.25
N PHE A 59 2.37 1.40 -14.69
CA PHE A 59 2.13 0.45 -13.60
C PHE A 59 1.10 -0.57 -14.06
N TYR A 60 1.40 -1.85 -13.84
CA TYR A 60 0.63 -2.96 -14.40
C TYR A 60 -0.15 -3.74 -13.34
N PRO A 61 -1.29 -4.35 -13.73
CA PRO A 61 -2.02 -5.24 -12.82
C PRO A 61 -1.14 -6.41 -12.38
N GLY A 62 -1.21 -6.78 -11.09
CA GLY A 62 -0.43 -7.91 -10.56
C GLY A 62 1.08 -7.65 -10.46
N GLU A 63 1.51 -6.40 -10.55
CA GLU A 63 2.91 -5.99 -10.39
C GLU A 63 3.11 -5.26 -9.05
N VAL A 64 4.28 -5.45 -8.44
CA VAL A 64 4.75 -4.63 -7.33
C VAL A 64 5.86 -3.73 -7.83
N THR A 65 5.73 -2.42 -7.60
CA THR A 65 6.74 -1.42 -7.93
C THR A 65 7.23 -0.73 -6.66
N ALA A 66 8.54 -0.72 -6.43
CA ALA A 66 9.19 0.00 -5.34
C ALA A 66 9.74 1.33 -5.84
N LEU A 67 9.27 2.43 -5.26
CA LEU A 67 9.80 3.78 -5.44
C LEU A 67 10.93 4.00 -4.43
N MET A 68 12.15 4.04 -4.91
CA MET A 68 13.37 4.15 -4.12
C MET A 68 14.06 5.50 -4.35
N GLY A 69 15.00 5.86 -3.50
CA GLY A 69 15.77 7.08 -3.64
C GLY A 69 16.08 7.75 -2.31
N PRO A 70 16.90 8.80 -2.27
CA PRO A 70 17.30 9.47 -1.05
C PRO A 70 16.11 10.12 -0.32
N ASN A 71 16.31 10.43 0.96
CA ASN A 71 15.34 11.21 1.71
C ASN A 71 15.25 12.62 1.10
N GLY A 72 14.04 13.14 0.95
CA GLY A 72 13.81 14.43 0.31
C GLY A 72 13.58 14.36 -1.20
N ALA A 73 13.91 13.28 -1.89
CA ALA A 73 13.70 13.13 -3.34
C ALA A 73 12.23 13.19 -3.81
N GLY A 74 11.28 13.34 -2.90
CA GLY A 74 9.88 13.50 -3.26
C GLY A 74 9.08 12.20 -3.43
N LYS A 75 9.59 11.06 -2.99
CA LYS A 75 8.91 9.74 -3.12
C LYS A 75 7.47 9.75 -2.60
N SER A 76 7.25 10.23 -1.36
CA SER A 76 5.91 10.33 -0.77
C SER A 76 5.03 11.35 -1.52
N THR A 77 5.63 12.42 -2.07
CA THR A 77 4.92 13.39 -2.90
C THR A 77 4.47 12.76 -4.22
N LEU A 78 5.34 11.99 -4.88
CA LEU A 78 5.00 11.21 -6.06
C LEU A 78 3.90 10.20 -5.74
N ALA A 79 4.01 9.45 -4.64
CA ALA A 79 3.01 8.49 -4.20
C ALA A 79 1.63 9.13 -4.03
N LEU A 80 1.54 10.29 -3.36
CA LEU A 80 0.29 11.05 -3.21
C LEU A 80 -0.25 11.54 -4.56
N THR A 81 0.61 11.93 -5.48
CA THR A 81 0.23 12.37 -6.83
C THR A 81 -0.33 11.20 -7.63
N LEU A 82 0.32 10.03 -7.59
CA LEU A 82 -0.14 8.80 -8.24
C LEU A 82 -1.49 8.32 -7.66
N ALA A 83 -1.68 8.48 -6.34
CA ALA A 83 -2.95 8.14 -5.68
C ALA A 83 -4.11 9.12 -6.00
N GLY A 84 -3.87 10.21 -6.76
CA GLY A 84 -4.87 11.23 -7.04
C GLY A 84 -5.21 12.12 -5.84
N LEU A 85 -4.33 12.19 -4.84
CA LEU A 85 -4.51 12.99 -3.62
C LEU A 85 -3.74 14.31 -3.63
N LEU A 86 -2.79 14.44 -4.55
CA LEU A 86 -2.02 15.66 -4.75
C LEU A 86 -2.04 16.02 -6.23
N LYS A 87 -2.39 17.27 -6.54
CA LYS A 87 -2.45 17.76 -7.92
C LYS A 87 -1.05 17.82 -8.54
N PRO A 88 -0.86 17.29 -9.76
CA PRO A 88 0.36 17.50 -10.53
C PRO A 88 0.67 18.99 -10.74
N ILE A 89 1.95 19.35 -10.81
CA ILE A 89 2.39 20.69 -11.24
C ILE A 89 2.17 20.83 -12.75
N ALA A 90 2.52 19.78 -13.52
CA ALA A 90 2.25 19.66 -14.95
C ALA A 90 2.10 18.19 -15.33
N GLY A 91 1.63 17.93 -16.54
CA GLY A 91 1.38 16.57 -17.01
C GLY A 91 0.19 15.94 -16.34
N LYS A 92 0.08 14.60 -16.40
CA LYS A 92 -1.11 13.86 -15.97
C LYS A 92 -0.76 12.54 -15.32
N VAL A 93 -1.63 12.12 -14.40
CA VAL A 93 -1.76 10.73 -13.96
C VAL A 93 -3.05 10.18 -14.53
N LEU A 94 -2.99 9.04 -15.20
CA LEU A 94 -4.12 8.46 -15.94
C LEU A 94 -4.36 7.03 -15.47
N ILE A 95 -5.62 6.71 -15.17
CA ILE A 95 -6.04 5.33 -14.93
C ILE A 95 -6.56 4.70 -16.23
N ALA A 96 -6.55 3.38 -16.32
CA ALA A 96 -7.10 2.63 -17.44
C ALA A 96 -8.58 2.96 -17.67
N ASP A 97 -9.01 3.02 -18.93
CA ASP A 97 -10.37 3.44 -19.29
C ASP A 97 -11.48 2.58 -18.68
N ASN A 98 -11.24 1.29 -18.51
CA ASN A 98 -12.18 0.34 -17.89
C ASN A 98 -12.33 0.53 -16.37
N LEU A 99 -11.46 1.32 -15.73
CA LEU A 99 -11.51 1.58 -14.29
C LEU A 99 -12.03 2.97 -13.95
N LYS A 100 -12.11 3.91 -14.87
CA LYS A 100 -12.63 5.25 -14.61
C LYS A 100 -14.13 5.21 -14.26
N PRO A 101 -14.63 6.14 -13.43
CA PRO A 101 -16.07 6.32 -13.26
C PRO A 101 -16.75 6.65 -14.59
N ALA A 102 -17.98 6.18 -14.80
CA ALA A 102 -18.69 6.34 -16.07
C ALA A 102 -18.86 7.81 -16.54
N HIS A 103 -18.93 8.73 -15.57
CA HIS A 103 -19.14 10.16 -15.81
C HIS A 103 -17.88 11.02 -15.63
N ALA A 104 -16.70 10.40 -15.41
CA ALA A 104 -15.45 11.10 -15.14
C ALA A 104 -14.39 10.85 -16.21
N GLY A 105 -13.40 11.75 -16.28
CA GLY A 105 -12.17 11.56 -17.03
C GLY A 105 -11.26 10.49 -16.42
N ARG A 106 -10.11 10.26 -17.04
CA ARG A 106 -9.10 9.29 -16.60
C ARG A 106 -8.19 9.81 -15.49
N GLU A 107 -8.27 11.08 -15.12
CA GLU A 107 -7.41 11.71 -14.12
C GLU A 107 -8.00 11.54 -12.70
N PRO A 108 -7.40 10.72 -11.82
CA PRO A 108 -7.95 10.45 -10.48
C PRO A 108 -8.05 11.69 -9.59
N ILE A 109 -7.23 12.72 -9.84
CA ILE A 109 -7.24 13.96 -9.07
C ILE A 109 -8.57 14.73 -9.17
N ASP A 110 -9.31 14.51 -10.24
CA ASP A 110 -10.61 15.17 -10.48
C ASP A 110 -11.79 14.38 -9.89
N TRP A 111 -11.54 13.21 -9.29
CA TRP A 111 -12.58 12.34 -8.79
C TRP A 111 -12.98 12.70 -7.35
N LYS A 112 -14.22 12.40 -7.01
CA LYS A 112 -14.67 12.45 -5.61
C LYS A 112 -14.05 11.28 -4.82
N SER A 113 -13.84 11.48 -3.53
CA SER A 113 -13.22 10.46 -2.66
C SER A 113 -13.90 9.08 -2.75
N LYS A 114 -15.25 9.03 -2.85
CA LYS A 114 -15.99 7.76 -3.03
C LYS A 114 -15.72 7.07 -4.37
N GLU A 115 -15.24 7.80 -5.37
CA GLU A 115 -14.93 7.26 -6.69
C GLU A 115 -13.53 6.66 -6.75
N LEU A 116 -12.64 7.11 -5.86
CA LEU A 116 -11.33 6.49 -5.64
C LEU A 116 -11.47 5.12 -4.96
N LEU A 117 -12.45 4.97 -4.04
CA LEU A 117 -12.66 3.72 -3.32
C LEU A 117 -12.84 2.52 -4.28
N GLY A 118 -12.17 1.41 -3.98
CA GLY A 118 -12.15 0.21 -4.83
C GLY A 118 -11.35 0.35 -6.13
N ARG A 119 -10.84 1.55 -6.43
CA ARG A 119 -9.99 1.81 -7.59
C ARG A 119 -8.55 2.08 -7.19
N ILE A 120 -8.36 3.11 -6.36
CA ILE A 120 -7.03 3.51 -5.87
C ILE A 120 -7.10 3.63 -4.35
N GLY A 121 -6.31 2.83 -3.65
CA GLY A 121 -6.11 2.91 -2.20
C GLY A 121 -4.78 3.59 -1.87
N MET A 122 -4.72 4.26 -0.71
CA MET A 122 -3.47 4.84 -0.20
C MET A 122 -3.28 4.46 1.26
N VAL A 123 -2.11 3.89 1.58
CA VAL A 123 -1.62 3.66 2.94
C VAL A 123 -0.59 4.73 3.25
N PHE A 124 -0.90 5.61 4.20
CA PHE A 124 -0.03 6.73 4.57
C PHE A 124 1.11 6.29 5.49
N GLN A 125 2.21 7.03 5.44
CA GLN A 125 3.34 6.84 6.36
C GLN A 125 2.90 6.99 7.82
N GLU A 126 2.01 7.93 8.13
CA GLU A 126 1.37 8.08 9.44
C GLU A 126 -0.05 7.51 9.38
N PRO A 127 -0.28 6.29 9.93
CA PRO A 127 -1.57 5.60 9.81
C PRO A 127 -2.75 6.39 10.39
N GLU A 128 -2.50 7.23 11.39
CA GLU A 128 -3.52 8.00 12.08
C GLU A 128 -4.25 9.00 11.17
N HIS A 129 -3.60 9.43 10.09
CA HIS A 129 -4.20 10.38 9.14
C HIS A 129 -5.37 9.79 8.34
N GLN A 130 -5.55 8.47 8.34
CA GLN A 130 -6.62 7.84 7.58
C GLN A 130 -7.78 7.32 8.44
N PHE A 131 -7.66 7.28 9.78
CA PHE A 131 -8.70 6.73 10.62
C PHE A 131 -9.89 7.68 10.78
N ALA A 132 -11.07 7.17 10.45
CA ALA A 132 -12.33 7.91 10.46
C ALA A 132 -13.38 7.31 11.42
N ALA A 133 -13.22 6.05 11.85
CA ALA A 133 -14.16 5.38 12.73
C ALA A 133 -13.72 5.38 14.20
N ASN A 134 -14.71 5.18 15.08
CA ASN A 134 -14.47 5.06 16.53
C ASN A 134 -13.98 3.68 16.97
N PHE A 135 -14.23 2.65 16.14
CA PHE A 135 -13.84 1.27 16.43
C PHE A 135 -13.04 0.68 15.27
N VAL A 136 -12.05 -0.14 15.61
CA VAL A 136 -11.14 -0.83 14.67
C VAL A 136 -11.93 -1.64 13.64
N ARG A 137 -12.97 -2.39 14.05
CA ARG A 137 -13.81 -3.16 13.14
C ARG A 137 -14.57 -2.28 12.16
N ASP A 138 -15.09 -1.16 12.66
CA ASP A 138 -15.82 -0.19 11.83
C ASP A 138 -14.88 0.45 10.81
N GLU A 139 -13.66 0.80 11.21
CA GLU A 139 -12.63 1.36 10.32
C GLU A 139 -12.39 0.46 9.11
N VAL A 140 -12.15 -0.83 9.33
CA VAL A 140 -11.93 -1.80 8.24
C VAL A 140 -13.19 -1.98 7.38
N SER A 141 -14.38 -1.83 7.96
CA SER A 141 -15.65 -1.99 7.24
C SER A 141 -16.05 -0.80 6.35
N ILE A 142 -15.41 0.37 6.48
CA ILE A 142 -15.74 1.58 5.70
C ILE A 142 -15.64 1.31 4.19
N GLY A 143 -14.51 0.76 3.74
CA GLY A 143 -14.28 0.46 2.32
C GLY A 143 -15.36 -0.47 1.74
N PRO A 144 -15.55 -1.67 2.27
CA PRO A 144 -16.57 -2.61 1.84
C PRO A 144 -17.99 -2.02 1.81
N LYS A 145 -18.41 -1.30 2.87
CA LYS A 145 -19.72 -0.61 2.89
C LYS A 145 -19.85 0.43 1.78
N SER A 146 -18.80 1.21 1.58
CA SER A 146 -18.80 2.25 0.55
C SER A 146 -18.86 1.68 -0.87
N MET A 147 -18.49 0.42 -1.03
CA MET A 147 -18.59 -0.35 -2.27
C MET A 147 -19.93 -1.10 -2.41
N GLY A 148 -20.87 -0.91 -1.50
CA GLY A 148 -22.24 -1.44 -1.59
C GLY A 148 -22.47 -2.77 -0.87
N GLN A 149 -21.51 -3.27 -0.09
CA GLN A 149 -21.75 -4.41 0.79
C GLN A 149 -22.74 -4.02 1.90
N SER A 150 -23.61 -4.97 2.27
CA SER A 150 -24.43 -4.82 3.46
C SER A 150 -23.58 -4.71 4.73
N GLN A 151 -24.18 -4.26 5.83
CA GLN A 151 -23.49 -4.16 7.13
C GLN A 151 -22.87 -5.50 7.55
N ASP A 152 -23.59 -6.60 7.39
CA ASP A 152 -23.13 -7.92 7.81
C ASP A 152 -21.98 -8.44 6.93
N GLU A 153 -22.09 -8.29 5.62
CA GLU A 153 -21.01 -8.66 4.68
C GLU A 153 -19.74 -7.84 4.92
N ALA A 154 -19.88 -6.53 5.13
CA ALA A 154 -18.77 -5.65 5.43
C ALA A 154 -18.08 -6.01 6.76
N TYR A 155 -18.86 -6.39 7.76
CA TYR A 155 -18.31 -6.88 9.03
C TYR A 155 -17.61 -8.23 8.89
N GLN A 156 -18.15 -9.16 8.10
CA GLN A 156 -17.46 -10.42 7.80
C GLN A 156 -16.14 -10.19 7.08
N THR A 157 -16.10 -9.23 6.14
CA THR A 157 -14.87 -8.83 5.47
C THR A 157 -13.88 -8.21 6.47
N ALA A 158 -14.36 -7.31 7.34
CA ALA A 158 -13.53 -6.69 8.36
C ALA A 158 -12.96 -7.73 9.34
N ASP A 159 -13.77 -8.65 9.83
CA ASP A 159 -13.35 -9.70 10.77
C ASP A 159 -12.24 -10.58 10.17
N ARG A 160 -12.37 -10.99 8.90
CA ARG A 160 -11.32 -11.74 8.19
C ARG A 160 -10.01 -10.95 8.08
N MET A 161 -10.08 -9.66 7.75
CA MET A 161 -8.89 -8.81 7.67
C MET A 161 -8.23 -8.64 9.04
N LEU A 162 -9.02 -8.43 10.08
CA LEU A 162 -8.51 -8.30 11.45
C LEU A 162 -7.86 -9.59 11.94
N GLU A 163 -8.41 -10.76 11.59
CA GLU A 163 -7.80 -12.05 11.89
C GLU A 163 -6.44 -12.19 11.19
N GLN A 164 -6.38 -11.92 9.89
CA GLN A 164 -5.15 -11.99 9.09
C GLN A 164 -4.05 -11.03 9.57
N MET A 165 -4.44 -9.89 10.16
CA MET A 165 -3.51 -8.89 10.71
C MET A 165 -3.27 -9.03 12.22
N ASN A 166 -3.78 -10.11 12.84
CA ASN A 166 -3.67 -10.34 14.29
C ASN A 166 -4.21 -9.17 15.12
N LEU A 167 -5.34 -8.60 14.69
CA LEU A 167 -6.00 -7.45 15.32
C LEU A 167 -7.38 -7.77 15.90
N THR A 168 -7.85 -9.02 15.85
CA THR A 168 -9.20 -9.43 16.27
C THR A 168 -9.54 -8.99 17.70
N ARG A 169 -8.57 -9.08 18.62
CA ARG A 169 -8.75 -8.66 20.02
C ARG A 169 -9.05 -7.18 20.19
N PHE A 170 -8.71 -6.37 19.20
CA PHE A 170 -8.90 -4.92 19.19
C PHE A 170 -10.13 -4.47 18.41
N ALA A 171 -10.97 -5.38 17.91
CA ALA A 171 -12.12 -5.04 17.06
C ALA A 171 -13.04 -3.95 17.64
N LYS A 172 -13.17 -3.89 18.96
CA LYS A 172 -13.98 -2.89 19.70
C LYS A 172 -13.14 -1.76 20.32
N ALA A 173 -11.84 -1.72 20.08
CA ALA A 173 -10.96 -0.65 20.57
C ALA A 173 -11.05 0.58 19.64
N ASN A 174 -10.70 1.75 20.20
CA ASN A 174 -10.54 2.93 19.38
C ASN A 174 -9.21 2.83 18.60
N PRO A 175 -9.17 3.07 17.28
CA PRO A 175 -7.96 3.02 16.46
C PRO A 175 -6.78 3.81 17.00
N TYR A 176 -7.05 4.97 17.61
CA TYR A 176 -6.00 5.83 18.16
C TYR A 176 -5.32 5.29 19.42
N THR A 177 -5.93 4.31 20.10
CA THR A 177 -5.35 3.66 21.29
C THR A 177 -4.39 2.52 20.99
N LEU A 178 -4.30 2.12 19.72
CA LEU A 178 -3.40 1.07 19.26
C LEU A 178 -1.93 1.53 19.32
N SER A 179 -1.00 0.60 19.46
CA SER A 179 0.43 0.85 19.26
C SER A 179 0.72 1.24 17.81
N GLY A 180 1.89 1.84 17.54
CA GLY A 180 2.28 2.25 16.19
C GLY A 180 2.26 1.09 15.18
N GLY A 181 2.75 -0.08 15.57
CA GLY A 181 2.72 -1.28 14.73
C GLY A 181 1.30 -1.79 14.47
N GLU A 182 0.43 -1.78 15.48
CA GLU A 182 -0.99 -2.15 15.33
C GLU A 182 -1.75 -1.16 14.46
N LYS A 183 -1.50 0.15 14.59
CA LYS A 183 -2.05 1.19 13.70
C LYS A 183 -1.62 0.97 12.25
N ARG A 184 -0.35 0.62 12.02
CA ARG A 184 0.16 0.31 10.67
C ARG A 184 -0.57 -0.88 10.06
N ARG A 185 -0.73 -1.98 10.82
CA ARG A 185 -1.50 -3.14 10.35
C ARG A 185 -2.96 -2.82 10.07
N LEU A 186 -3.59 -2.02 10.92
CA LEU A 186 -4.96 -1.56 10.72
C LEU A 186 -5.11 -0.74 9.44
N SER A 187 -4.18 0.18 9.18
CA SER A 187 -4.14 0.99 7.96
C SER A 187 -4.09 0.13 6.70
N VAL A 188 -3.19 -0.87 6.67
CA VAL A 188 -3.09 -1.82 5.55
C VAL A 188 -4.36 -2.67 5.43
N ALA A 189 -4.89 -3.20 6.55
CA ALA A 189 -6.12 -3.98 6.56
C ALA A 189 -7.31 -3.21 5.99
N SER A 190 -7.48 -1.94 6.37
CA SER A 190 -8.57 -1.09 5.89
C SER A 190 -8.51 -0.86 4.38
N MET A 191 -7.32 -0.65 3.84
CA MET A 191 -7.15 -0.48 2.40
C MET A 191 -7.35 -1.78 1.63
N LEU A 192 -6.80 -2.89 2.09
CA LEU A 192 -6.97 -4.19 1.44
C LEU A 192 -8.42 -4.68 1.48
N ALA A 193 -9.18 -4.37 2.54
CA ALA A 193 -10.60 -4.71 2.64
C ALA A 193 -11.44 -4.08 1.51
N ALA A 194 -11.04 -2.94 0.99
CA ALA A 194 -11.69 -2.29 -0.16
C ALA A 194 -11.31 -2.93 -1.51
N ALA A 195 -10.37 -3.89 -1.55
CA ALA A 195 -9.89 -4.58 -2.74
C ALA A 195 -9.58 -3.63 -3.93
N PRO A 196 -8.72 -2.62 -3.75
CA PRO A 196 -8.44 -1.65 -4.80
C PRO A 196 -7.73 -2.29 -6.00
N LYS A 197 -7.82 -1.64 -7.16
CA LYS A 197 -7.09 -2.05 -8.38
C LYS A 197 -5.66 -1.53 -8.41
N VAL A 198 -5.43 -0.39 -7.77
CA VAL A 198 -4.12 0.19 -7.52
C VAL A 198 -4.00 0.47 -6.02
N LEU A 199 -2.95 0.00 -5.39
CA LEU A 199 -2.66 0.26 -3.98
C LEU A 199 -1.31 0.96 -3.85
N VAL A 200 -1.34 2.20 -3.41
CA VAL A 200 -0.15 3.00 -3.12
C VAL A 200 0.14 2.92 -1.63
N MET A 201 1.37 2.64 -1.25
CA MET A 201 1.78 2.49 0.16
C MET A 201 3.05 3.27 0.45
N ASP A 202 3.07 3.94 1.59
CA ASP A 202 4.25 4.68 2.07
C ASP A 202 4.79 4.00 3.33
N GLU A 203 5.97 3.36 3.21
CA GLU A 203 6.67 2.59 4.25
C GLU A 203 5.76 1.58 4.99
N PRO A 204 5.12 0.61 4.27
CA PRO A 204 4.07 -0.23 4.85
C PRO A 204 4.56 -1.14 5.99
N THR A 205 5.82 -1.58 5.98
CA THR A 205 6.38 -2.55 6.94
C THR A 205 7.24 -1.90 8.03
N PHE A 206 7.36 -0.58 8.03
CA PHE A 206 8.22 0.11 8.99
C PHE A 206 7.83 -0.19 10.44
N GLY A 207 8.82 -0.56 11.26
CA GLY A 207 8.65 -0.80 12.69
C GLY A 207 7.95 -2.13 13.04
N GLN A 208 7.85 -3.09 12.12
CA GLN A 208 7.27 -4.40 12.38
C GLN A 208 8.34 -5.41 12.84
N ASP A 209 7.96 -6.28 13.78
CA ASP A 209 8.72 -7.51 14.04
C ASP A 209 8.63 -8.47 12.86
N PHE A 210 9.54 -9.45 12.79
CA PHE A 210 9.65 -10.35 11.64
C PHE A 210 8.36 -11.15 11.38
N THR A 211 7.67 -11.60 12.41
CA THR A 211 6.45 -12.41 12.25
C THR A 211 5.35 -11.56 11.63
N THR A 212 5.12 -10.38 12.18
CA THR A 212 4.15 -9.40 11.65
C THR A 212 4.52 -8.94 10.25
N TRP A 213 5.80 -8.66 10.00
CA TRP A 213 6.32 -8.31 8.69
C TRP A 213 5.98 -9.40 7.66
N THR A 214 6.25 -10.67 7.98
CA THR A 214 5.96 -11.81 7.09
C THR A 214 4.47 -11.92 6.75
N GLU A 215 3.59 -11.72 7.74
CA GLU A 215 2.14 -11.75 7.52
C GLU A 215 1.68 -10.61 6.60
N MET A 216 2.21 -9.40 6.80
CA MET A 216 1.92 -8.24 5.94
C MET A 216 2.40 -8.49 4.51
N VAL A 217 3.63 -8.98 4.33
CA VAL A 217 4.18 -9.28 3.01
C VAL A 217 3.33 -10.32 2.29
N ARG A 218 2.89 -11.38 2.99
CA ARG A 218 1.98 -12.40 2.43
C ARG A 218 0.65 -11.79 1.95
N LEU A 219 0.07 -10.87 2.70
CA LEU A 219 -1.19 -10.22 2.33
C LEU A 219 -1.01 -9.26 1.14
N ILE A 220 0.09 -8.53 1.09
CA ILE A 220 0.47 -7.68 -0.05
C ILE A 220 0.65 -8.55 -1.31
N ALA A 221 1.37 -9.67 -1.19
CA ALA A 221 1.54 -10.62 -2.29
C ALA A 221 0.20 -11.18 -2.76
N GLY A 222 -0.69 -11.54 -1.83
CA GLY A 222 -2.04 -12.02 -2.16
C GLY A 222 -2.87 -10.99 -2.93
N ALA A 223 -2.78 -9.70 -2.57
CA ALA A 223 -3.44 -8.62 -3.29
C ALA A 223 -2.88 -8.45 -4.71
N ARG A 224 -1.54 -8.50 -4.86
CA ARG A 224 -0.86 -8.53 -6.17
C ARG A 224 -1.37 -9.70 -7.02
N ASP A 225 -1.38 -10.91 -6.46
CA ASP A 225 -1.79 -12.13 -7.18
C ASP A 225 -3.27 -12.11 -7.57
N ALA A 226 -4.09 -11.33 -6.85
CA ALA A 226 -5.47 -11.01 -7.22
C ALA A 226 -5.60 -9.92 -8.30
N GLY A 227 -4.47 -9.45 -8.87
CA GLY A 227 -4.42 -8.46 -9.95
C GLY A 227 -4.35 -7.00 -9.49
N CYS A 228 -4.13 -6.72 -8.20
CA CYS A 228 -3.87 -5.37 -7.73
C CYS A 228 -2.47 -4.91 -8.19
N SER A 229 -2.37 -3.71 -8.76
CA SER A 229 -1.08 -3.04 -8.98
C SER A 229 -0.65 -2.39 -7.67
N ILE A 230 0.54 -2.73 -7.20
CA ILE A 230 1.06 -2.24 -5.91
C ILE A 230 2.24 -1.32 -6.15
N ILE A 231 2.14 -0.09 -5.65
CA ILE A 231 3.20 0.92 -5.73
C ILE A 231 3.59 1.24 -4.29
N MET A 232 4.83 1.01 -3.92
CA MET A 232 5.28 1.26 -2.55
C MET A 232 6.52 2.14 -2.50
N VAL A 233 6.49 3.13 -1.64
CA VAL A 233 7.68 3.85 -1.20
C VAL A 233 8.29 3.04 -0.08
N THR A 234 9.52 2.58 -0.23
CA THR A 234 10.18 1.81 0.83
C THR A 234 11.70 1.80 0.68
N HIS A 235 12.37 1.61 1.82
CA HIS A 235 13.79 1.32 1.94
C HIS A 235 14.05 -0.11 2.44
N ASP A 236 12.99 -0.91 2.59
CA ASP A 236 13.03 -2.29 3.08
C ASP A 236 13.45 -3.24 1.94
N GLU A 237 14.78 -3.46 1.79
CA GLU A 237 15.31 -4.37 0.78
C GLU A 237 14.73 -5.80 0.92
N PRO A 238 14.62 -6.40 2.12
CA PRO A 238 13.91 -7.66 2.31
C PRO A 238 12.49 -7.69 1.72
N LEU A 239 11.72 -6.60 1.88
CA LEU A 239 10.37 -6.49 1.31
C LEU A 239 10.39 -6.49 -0.22
N ILE A 240 11.32 -5.72 -0.81
CA ILE A 240 11.49 -5.61 -2.26
C ILE A 240 11.84 -6.97 -2.87
N GLU A 241 12.78 -7.68 -2.24
CA GLU A 241 13.21 -9.02 -2.68
C GLU A 241 12.09 -10.05 -2.51
N ALA A 242 11.44 -10.10 -1.33
CA ALA A 242 10.37 -11.04 -1.04
C ALA A 242 9.19 -10.94 -2.02
N LEU A 243 8.89 -9.74 -2.51
CA LEU A 243 7.78 -9.49 -3.44
C LEU A 243 8.20 -9.54 -4.91
N GLY A 244 9.50 -9.63 -5.23
CA GLY A 244 10.00 -9.52 -6.60
C GLY A 244 9.65 -8.16 -7.22
N ALA A 245 9.78 -7.07 -6.45
CA ALA A 245 9.32 -5.77 -6.87
C ALA A 245 10.22 -5.14 -7.94
N ARG A 246 9.61 -4.54 -8.97
CA ARG A 246 10.29 -3.67 -9.92
C ARG A 246 10.77 -2.40 -9.22
N ARG A 247 12.02 -2.03 -9.43
CA ARG A 247 12.65 -0.87 -8.78
C ARG A 247 12.60 0.36 -9.69
N ILE A 248 12.11 1.47 -9.16
CA ILE A 248 12.16 2.80 -9.79
C ILE A 248 12.92 3.73 -8.87
N LEU A 249 14.01 4.30 -9.37
CA LEU A 249 14.80 5.29 -8.62
C LEU A 249 14.22 6.69 -8.85
N VAL A 250 13.77 7.31 -7.77
CA VAL A 250 13.35 8.73 -7.76
C VAL A 250 14.55 9.57 -7.36
N SER A 251 15.04 10.40 -8.28
CA SER A 251 16.16 11.33 -8.07
C SER A 251 15.64 12.78 -8.07
N GLU A 252 16.36 13.67 -7.39
CA GLU A 252 16.07 15.10 -7.45
C GLU A 252 16.47 15.65 -8.83
N GLY A 253 15.51 16.24 -9.54
CA GLY A 253 15.82 17.19 -10.63
C GLY A 253 16.17 16.60 -12.00
N GLU A 254 15.79 15.38 -12.34
CA GLU A 254 15.76 14.90 -13.75
C GLU A 254 14.36 14.71 -14.26
#